data_18b569d612af2973b5b2007dbf1537ae
#
_entry.id   18b569d612af2973b5b2007dbf1537ae
#
_cell.length_a   1.000
_cell.length_b   1.000
_cell.length_c   1.000
_cell.angle_alpha   90.00
_cell.angle_beta   90.00
_cell.angle_gamma   90.00
#
_symmetry.space_group_name_H-M   'P 1'
#
loop_
_entity.id
_entity.type
_entity.pdbx_description
1 polymer ?
#
loop_
_entity_poly.entity_id
_entity_poly.type
_entity_poly.pdbx_seq_one_letter_code
_entity_poly.pdbx_strand_id
1 'polypeptide(L)'
;MSLTSIICGIALLTIGEVGPQNMPDTIEPVESPFVMPLFERPVFPESTILVRMEQEGISTKPIQEAIDSMSCRGGGTVVVPPGVWRTGRLILKSHVNLHLSEGAELHFSGNIIDYLPAVFTRDEGVELYSLGACLYADGQENIALTGKGKVVGPPTSCEIYKRNESMSSDKGIRKPLADRIYDGKNGEGVFLPKTFAPINCKNVFVEGVTFERGLYWNIVPQYCEHIVIRGLQ
;
A
#
# COMPACT_ATOMS: atom_id res chain seq x y z
N MET A 1 40.88 49.11 -26.45
CA MET A 1 39.71 48.31 -26.68
C MET A 1 39.62 47.31 -25.48
N SER A 2 38.74 47.64 -24.57
CA SER A 2 38.58 46.86 -23.30
C SER A 2 37.48 45.81 -23.47
N LEU A 3 37.80 44.53 -23.27
CA LEU A 3 36.81 43.43 -23.22
C LEU A 3 36.26 43.37 -21.79
N THR A 4 35.00 43.69 -21.64
CA THR A 4 34.28 43.53 -20.40
C THR A 4 33.71 42.10 -20.35
N SER A 5 34.22 41.24 -19.45
CA SER A 5 33.68 39.88 -19.19
C SER A 5 32.43 40.02 -18.35
N ILE A 6 31.30 39.56 -18.90
CA ILE A 6 30.04 39.39 -18.17
C ILE A 6 30.10 38.04 -17.46
N ILE A 7 30.22 38.04 -16.13
CA ILE A 7 30.07 36.83 -15.29
C ILE A 7 28.58 36.67 -15.03
N CYS A 8 27.97 35.64 -15.66
CA CYS A 8 26.63 35.22 -15.38
C CYS A 8 26.62 34.36 -14.10
N GLY A 9 26.17 34.96 -13.00
CA GLY A 9 26.02 34.25 -11.72
C GLY A 9 24.81 33.31 -11.76
N ILE A 10 25.05 32.01 -11.75
CA ILE A 10 24.01 31.01 -11.53
C ILE A 10 23.72 30.97 -10.03
N ALA A 11 22.57 31.50 -9.62
CA ALA A 11 22.07 31.32 -8.26
C ALA A 11 21.61 29.88 -8.10
N LEU A 12 22.39 29.08 -7.37
CA LEU A 12 21.92 27.78 -6.87
C LEU A 12 20.81 28.05 -5.84
N LEU A 13 19.57 27.81 -6.23
CA LEU A 13 18.47 27.65 -5.28
C LEU A 13 18.70 26.33 -4.53
N THR A 14 19.19 26.40 -3.30
CA THR A 14 19.18 25.28 -2.37
C THR A 14 17.72 24.99 -2.01
N ILE A 15 17.18 23.90 -2.54
CA ILE A 15 15.94 23.34 -2.04
C ILE A 15 16.25 22.84 -0.62
N GLY A 16 15.78 23.58 0.38
CA GLY A 16 15.91 23.16 1.78
C GLY A 16 15.23 21.80 1.94
N GLU A 17 15.93 20.83 2.50
CA GLU A 17 15.34 19.58 2.96
C GLU A 17 14.20 19.94 3.93
N VAL A 18 12.97 19.64 3.55
CA VAL A 18 11.83 19.68 4.47
C VAL A 18 12.03 18.52 5.43
N GLY A 19 12.57 18.82 6.62
CA GLY A 19 12.69 17.84 7.70
C GLY A 19 11.33 17.25 8.05
N PRO A 20 11.30 16.10 8.75
CA PRO A 20 10.05 15.45 9.10
C PRO A 20 9.19 16.40 9.91
N GLN A 21 8.09 16.85 9.33
CA GLN A 21 7.10 17.64 10.04
C GLN A 21 6.48 16.76 11.11
N ASN A 22 6.50 17.21 12.37
CA ASN A 22 5.71 16.58 13.43
C ASN A 22 4.24 16.78 13.09
N MET A 23 3.63 15.73 12.53
CA MET A 23 2.21 15.77 12.20
C MET A 23 1.37 15.60 13.47
N PRO A 24 0.31 16.39 13.64
CA PRO A 24 -0.53 16.30 14.82
C PRO A 24 -1.25 14.95 14.90
N ASP A 25 -1.53 14.47 16.10
CA ASP A 25 -2.28 13.23 16.32
C ASP A 25 -3.76 13.38 15.94
N THR A 26 -4.31 14.59 16.05
CA THR A 26 -5.64 14.94 15.57
C THR A 26 -5.57 15.63 14.22
N ILE A 27 -6.57 15.38 13.38
CA ILE A 27 -6.72 16.02 12.09
C ILE A 27 -7.92 16.93 12.17
N GLU A 28 -7.64 18.23 12.27
CA GLU A 28 -8.70 19.22 12.26
C GLU A 28 -9.30 19.36 10.86
N PRO A 29 -10.64 19.42 10.75
CA PRO A 29 -11.29 19.64 9.48
C PRO A 29 -10.95 21.02 8.93
N VAL A 30 -10.81 21.13 7.61
CA VAL A 30 -10.82 22.43 6.93
C VAL A 30 -12.19 23.07 7.17
N GLU A 31 -12.23 24.38 7.37
CA GLU A 31 -13.48 25.11 7.51
C GLU A 31 -14.37 24.85 6.27
N SER A 32 -15.47 24.15 6.49
CA SER A 32 -16.37 23.69 5.43
C SER A 32 -17.78 24.20 5.68
N PRO A 33 -18.62 24.34 4.65
CA PRO A 33 -20.01 24.76 4.81
C PRO A 33 -20.92 23.70 5.45
N PHE A 34 -20.36 22.58 5.88
CA PHE A 34 -21.05 21.48 6.54
C PHE A 34 -20.21 20.96 7.73
N VAL A 35 -20.84 20.27 8.66
CA VAL A 35 -20.14 19.68 9.81
C VAL A 35 -19.27 18.52 9.34
N MET A 36 -17.97 18.65 9.50
CA MET A 36 -17.00 17.57 9.26
C MET A 36 -16.70 16.86 10.56
N PRO A 37 -16.61 15.51 10.54
CA PRO A 37 -16.16 14.77 11.72
C PRO A 37 -14.67 15.04 11.98
N LEU A 38 -14.31 15.05 13.25
CA LEU A 38 -12.91 15.02 13.66
C LEU A 38 -12.38 13.59 13.46
N PHE A 39 -11.29 13.45 12.74
CA PHE A 39 -10.62 12.17 12.54
C PHE A 39 -9.44 12.08 13.51
N GLU A 40 -9.48 11.06 14.35
CA GLU A 40 -8.41 10.77 15.28
C GLU A 40 -7.50 9.65 14.73
N ARG A 41 -6.24 9.65 15.16
CA ARG A 41 -5.34 8.54 14.90
C ARG A 41 -5.86 7.30 15.61
N PRO A 42 -5.97 6.13 14.93
CA PRO A 42 -6.35 4.89 15.59
C PRO A 42 -5.37 4.54 16.71
N VAL A 43 -5.90 4.11 17.84
CA VAL A 43 -5.11 3.61 18.97
C VAL A 43 -5.03 2.09 18.86
N PHE A 44 -3.82 1.57 18.95
CA PHE A 44 -3.54 0.13 18.94
C PHE A 44 -3.08 -0.32 20.34
N PRO A 45 -3.35 -1.58 20.73
CA PRO A 45 -2.75 -2.15 21.93
C PRO A 45 -1.22 -2.05 21.93
N GLU A 46 -0.61 -1.94 23.11
CA GLU A 46 0.86 -1.79 23.26
C GLU A 46 1.67 -3.04 22.82
N SER A 47 0.99 -4.12 22.44
CA SER A 47 1.62 -5.35 21.93
C SER A 47 2.43 -5.09 20.67
N THR A 48 3.65 -5.61 20.62
CA THR A 48 4.53 -5.47 19.45
C THR A 48 5.13 -6.80 19.04
N ILE A 49 5.13 -7.09 17.74
CA ILE A 49 5.88 -8.20 17.13
C ILE A 49 6.92 -7.59 16.20
N LEU A 50 8.19 -7.89 16.44
CA LEU A 50 9.28 -7.57 15.52
C LEU A 50 9.44 -8.71 14.54
N VAL A 51 9.23 -8.45 13.25
CA VAL A 51 9.42 -9.45 12.18
C VAL A 51 10.90 -9.82 12.09
N ARG A 52 11.19 -11.11 11.99
CA ARG A 52 12.56 -11.60 11.79
C ARG A 52 12.76 -11.98 10.34
N MET A 53 13.87 -11.51 9.76
CA MET A 53 14.24 -11.87 8.39
C MET A 53 14.74 -13.32 8.38
N GLU A 54 14.14 -14.15 7.55
CA GLU A 54 14.66 -15.48 7.24
C GLU A 54 15.80 -15.33 6.21
N GLN A 55 16.83 -16.18 6.27
CA GLN A 55 18.12 -15.92 5.63
C GLN A 55 18.11 -15.90 4.09
N GLU A 56 17.12 -16.50 3.42
CA GLU A 56 16.97 -16.41 1.95
C GLU A 56 15.51 -16.62 1.54
N GLY A 57 15.00 -15.80 0.61
CA GLY A 57 13.73 -16.02 -0.05
C GLY A 57 12.73 -14.88 0.06
N ILE A 58 11.47 -15.23 -0.14
CA ILE A 58 10.34 -14.31 -0.03
C ILE A 58 9.86 -14.27 1.42
N SER A 59 9.84 -13.09 2.01
CA SER A 59 9.45 -12.83 3.40
C SER A 59 7.92 -12.72 3.61
N THR A 60 7.10 -13.16 2.65
CA THR A 60 5.63 -13.09 2.76
C THR A 60 5.13 -13.81 3.98
N LYS A 61 5.58 -15.06 4.18
CA LYS A 61 5.12 -15.91 5.28
C LYS A 61 5.42 -15.31 6.66
N PRO A 62 6.68 -14.96 7.01
CA PRO A 62 6.97 -14.41 8.33
C PRO A 62 6.26 -13.08 8.61
N ILE A 63 6.08 -12.22 7.61
CA ILE A 63 5.34 -10.97 7.81
C ILE A 63 3.85 -11.25 7.98
N GLN A 64 3.27 -12.14 7.16
CA GLN A 64 1.85 -12.49 7.25
C GLN A 64 1.52 -13.19 8.57
N GLU A 65 2.35 -14.14 9.00
CA GLU A 65 2.17 -14.82 10.30
C GLU A 65 2.23 -13.85 11.48
N ALA A 66 3.09 -12.83 11.42
CA ALA A 66 3.13 -11.78 12.42
C ALA A 66 1.84 -10.95 12.43
N ILE A 67 1.31 -10.58 11.27
CA ILE A 67 0.04 -9.85 11.12
C ILE A 67 -1.11 -10.70 11.67
N ASP A 68 -1.21 -11.95 11.25
CA ASP A 68 -2.29 -12.86 11.66
C ASP A 68 -2.24 -13.12 13.17
N SER A 69 -1.05 -13.39 13.71
CA SER A 69 -0.84 -13.60 15.14
C SER A 69 -1.20 -12.36 15.96
N MET A 70 -0.83 -11.17 15.49
CA MET A 70 -1.14 -9.91 16.18
C MET A 70 -2.64 -9.67 16.20
N SER A 71 -3.33 -9.84 15.10
CA SER A 71 -4.79 -9.70 15.02
C SER A 71 -5.51 -10.71 15.94
N CYS A 72 -5.09 -11.98 15.94
CA CYS A 72 -5.65 -13.00 16.82
C CYS A 72 -5.47 -12.72 18.32
N ARG A 73 -4.47 -11.92 18.70
CA ARG A 73 -4.21 -11.50 20.09
C ARG A 73 -4.98 -10.23 20.48
N GLY A 74 -5.84 -9.73 19.63
CA GLY A 74 -6.61 -8.50 19.88
C GLY A 74 -5.98 -7.22 19.35
N GLY A 75 -4.87 -7.32 18.60
CA GLY A 75 -4.25 -6.20 17.92
C GLY A 75 -2.92 -5.73 18.50
N GLY A 76 -2.33 -4.74 17.84
CA GLY A 76 -1.05 -4.15 18.20
C GLY A 76 -0.23 -3.75 16.97
N THR A 77 1.08 -3.65 17.13
CA THR A 77 2.00 -3.23 16.07
C THR A 77 2.90 -4.36 15.60
N VAL A 78 2.90 -4.61 14.31
CA VAL A 78 3.87 -5.48 13.63
C VAL A 78 4.95 -4.58 13.05
N VAL A 79 6.18 -4.70 13.54
CA VAL A 79 7.31 -3.87 13.14
C VAL A 79 8.16 -4.61 12.13
N VAL A 80 8.32 -4.04 10.94
CA VAL A 80 9.28 -4.47 9.93
C VAL A 80 10.57 -3.66 10.12
N PRO A 81 11.68 -4.28 10.55
CA PRO A 81 12.93 -3.56 10.79
C PRO A 81 13.63 -3.16 9.49
N PRO A 82 14.67 -2.30 9.57
CA PRO A 82 15.45 -1.88 8.40
C PRO A 82 15.97 -3.07 7.58
N GLY A 83 15.96 -2.91 6.25
CA GLY A 83 16.42 -3.93 5.30
C GLY A 83 15.46 -4.10 4.13
N VAL A 84 15.87 -4.88 3.13
CA VAL A 84 15.07 -5.19 1.94
C VAL A 84 14.29 -6.49 2.14
N TRP A 85 12.98 -6.37 2.19
CA TRP A 85 12.03 -7.46 2.43
C TRP A 85 11.30 -7.81 1.14
N ARG A 86 11.69 -8.88 0.47
CA ARG A 86 10.99 -9.34 -0.72
C ARG A 86 9.73 -10.09 -0.31
N THR A 87 8.58 -9.69 -0.85
CA THR A 87 7.30 -10.26 -0.44
C THR A 87 6.33 -10.38 -1.61
N GLY A 88 5.39 -11.32 -1.52
CA GLY A 88 4.15 -11.34 -2.28
C GLY A 88 3.08 -10.50 -1.59
N ARG A 89 1.82 -10.72 -1.97
CA ARG A 89 0.70 -10.01 -1.34
C ARG A 89 0.67 -10.22 0.18
N LEU A 90 0.53 -9.12 0.92
CA LEU A 90 0.27 -9.12 2.35
C LEU A 90 -1.20 -8.73 2.60
N ILE A 91 -1.86 -9.45 3.50
CA ILE A 91 -3.25 -9.22 3.88
C ILE A 91 -3.27 -8.60 5.27
N LEU A 92 -3.63 -7.34 5.35
CA LEU A 92 -3.79 -6.64 6.62
C LEU A 92 -5.05 -7.15 7.34
N LYS A 93 -4.97 -7.19 8.66
CA LYS A 93 -6.01 -7.70 9.55
C LYS A 93 -6.44 -6.64 10.55
N SER A 94 -7.65 -6.78 11.06
CA SER A 94 -8.23 -5.87 12.03
C SER A 94 -7.34 -5.67 13.26
N HIS A 95 -7.31 -4.45 13.74
CA HIS A 95 -6.58 -3.99 14.92
C HIS A 95 -5.06 -4.09 14.81
N VAL A 96 -4.50 -4.15 13.57
CA VAL A 96 -3.06 -4.26 13.34
C VAL A 96 -2.53 -3.00 12.66
N ASN A 97 -1.48 -2.44 13.24
CA ASN A 97 -0.60 -1.46 12.62
C ASN A 97 0.62 -2.16 12.03
N LEU A 98 0.74 -2.20 10.70
CA LEU A 98 1.99 -2.59 10.04
C LEU A 98 2.92 -1.38 10.00
N HIS A 99 3.98 -1.44 10.81
CA HIS A 99 4.93 -0.34 10.94
C HIS A 99 6.23 -0.64 10.22
N LEU A 100 6.56 0.18 9.22
CA LEU A 100 7.82 0.09 8.49
C LEU A 100 8.84 1.03 9.11
N SER A 101 9.85 0.48 9.80
CA SER A 101 10.93 1.28 10.37
C SER A 101 11.67 2.08 9.29
N GLU A 102 12.32 3.17 9.66
CA GLU A 102 13.21 3.89 8.75
C GLU A 102 14.26 2.93 8.19
N GLY A 103 14.43 2.93 6.85
CA GLY A 103 15.30 1.98 6.15
C GLY A 103 14.70 0.59 5.89
N ALA A 104 13.45 0.33 6.29
CA ALA A 104 12.72 -0.86 5.85
C ALA A 104 12.14 -0.67 4.45
N GLU A 105 12.32 -1.62 3.55
CA GLU A 105 11.79 -1.59 2.20
C GLU A 105 11.03 -2.89 1.89
N LEU A 106 9.72 -2.82 1.68
CA LEU A 106 8.92 -3.95 1.19
C LEU A 106 8.96 -3.98 -0.33
N HIS A 107 9.71 -4.90 -0.90
CA HIS A 107 9.79 -5.11 -2.34
C HIS A 107 8.83 -6.21 -2.78
N PHE A 108 7.78 -5.82 -3.46
CA PHE A 108 6.74 -6.74 -3.90
C PHE A 108 7.16 -7.53 -5.14
N SER A 109 6.89 -8.83 -5.12
CA SER A 109 7.14 -9.76 -6.22
C SER A 109 6.29 -9.41 -7.45
N GLY A 110 6.85 -9.66 -8.63
CA GLY A 110 6.14 -9.54 -9.89
C GLY A 110 5.57 -10.87 -10.43
N ASN A 111 5.56 -11.94 -9.64
CA ASN A 111 5.05 -13.24 -10.04
C ASN A 111 3.58 -13.38 -9.64
N ILE A 112 2.75 -13.89 -10.53
CA ILE A 112 1.31 -14.08 -10.28
C ILE A 112 1.05 -15.01 -9.08
N ILE A 113 1.86 -16.06 -8.95
CA ILE A 113 1.69 -17.08 -7.90
C ILE A 113 1.76 -16.50 -6.48
N ASP A 114 2.54 -15.42 -6.28
CA ASP A 114 2.73 -14.77 -4.99
C ASP A 114 1.52 -13.91 -4.55
N TYR A 115 0.50 -13.81 -5.43
CA TYR A 115 -0.75 -13.08 -5.20
C TYR A 115 -1.99 -13.98 -5.19
N LEU A 116 -1.81 -15.27 -5.38
CA LEU A 116 -2.93 -16.21 -5.35
C LEU A 116 -3.26 -16.67 -3.93
N PRO A 117 -4.52 -17.07 -3.69
CA PRO A 117 -5.65 -17.10 -4.62
C PRO A 117 -6.12 -15.71 -5.04
N ALA A 118 -6.86 -15.62 -6.16
CA ALA A 118 -7.52 -14.38 -6.57
C ALA A 118 -8.45 -13.88 -5.47
N VAL A 119 -8.48 -12.55 -5.29
CA VAL A 119 -9.30 -11.89 -4.27
C VAL A 119 -10.30 -10.94 -4.92
N PHE A 120 -11.37 -10.64 -4.21
CA PHE A 120 -12.32 -9.62 -4.62
C PHE A 120 -11.61 -8.28 -4.79
N THR A 121 -11.87 -7.60 -5.88
CA THR A 121 -11.35 -6.27 -6.18
C THR A 121 -12.28 -5.54 -7.12
N ARG A 122 -12.01 -4.27 -7.34
CA ARG A 122 -12.75 -3.45 -8.29
C ARG A 122 -11.77 -2.72 -9.19
N ASP A 123 -11.94 -2.87 -10.49
CA ASP A 123 -11.08 -2.22 -11.47
C ASP A 123 -11.92 -1.28 -12.35
N GLU A 124 -11.63 0.03 -12.28
CA GLU A 124 -12.33 1.11 -12.99
C GLU A 124 -13.86 1.00 -12.91
N GLY A 125 -14.40 0.65 -11.77
CA GLY A 125 -15.83 0.56 -11.53
C GLY A 125 -16.42 -0.85 -11.67
N VAL A 126 -15.67 -1.83 -12.18
CA VAL A 126 -16.13 -3.21 -12.37
C VAL A 126 -15.59 -4.10 -11.26
N GLU A 127 -16.49 -4.76 -10.56
CA GLU A 127 -16.17 -5.77 -9.54
C GLU A 127 -15.76 -7.09 -10.20
N LEU A 128 -14.69 -7.69 -9.69
CA LEU A 128 -14.12 -8.94 -10.18
C LEU A 128 -13.19 -9.60 -9.15
N TYR A 129 -12.69 -10.78 -9.43
CA TYR A 129 -11.65 -11.44 -8.66
C TYR A 129 -10.34 -11.45 -9.46
N SER A 130 -9.25 -10.93 -8.86
CA SER A 130 -7.93 -10.95 -9.46
C SER A 130 -6.84 -10.80 -8.38
N LEU A 131 -5.68 -10.22 -8.74
CA LEU A 131 -4.53 -10.09 -7.83
C LEU A 131 -4.76 -9.07 -6.70
N GLY A 132 -5.77 -8.20 -6.81
CA GLY A 132 -6.16 -7.24 -5.78
C GLY A 132 -5.13 -6.15 -5.57
N ALA A 133 -4.30 -6.29 -4.53
CA ALA A 133 -3.26 -5.32 -4.19
C ALA A 133 -2.03 -6.00 -3.59
N CYS A 134 -0.90 -5.28 -3.58
CA CYS A 134 0.30 -5.66 -2.84
C CYS A 134 0.02 -5.74 -1.33
N LEU A 135 -0.53 -4.66 -0.78
CA LEU A 135 -1.09 -4.58 0.57
C LEU A 135 -2.61 -4.56 0.44
N TYR A 136 -3.24 -5.63 0.88
CA TYR A 136 -4.67 -5.88 0.70
C TYR A 136 -5.38 -5.99 2.04
N ALA A 137 -6.60 -5.51 2.11
CA ALA A 137 -7.51 -5.75 3.24
C ALA A 137 -8.95 -5.82 2.72
N ASP A 138 -9.77 -6.70 3.26
CA ASP A 138 -11.20 -6.78 2.96
C ASP A 138 -12.00 -7.02 4.24
N GLY A 139 -12.99 -6.16 4.48
CA GLY A 139 -13.87 -6.24 5.65
C GLY A 139 -13.15 -6.05 6.99
N GLN A 140 -12.02 -5.33 7.02
CA GLN A 140 -11.23 -5.14 8.23
C GLN A 140 -11.50 -3.77 8.87
N GLU A 141 -11.24 -3.67 10.17
CA GLU A 141 -11.37 -2.41 10.92
C GLU A 141 -10.11 -2.09 11.72
N ASN A 142 -9.89 -0.79 11.97
CA ASN A 142 -8.74 -0.30 12.72
C ASN A 142 -7.43 -0.87 12.16
N ILE A 143 -7.15 -0.61 10.88
CA ILE A 143 -5.92 -1.02 10.22
C ILE A 143 -5.03 0.18 9.95
N ALA A 144 -3.72 0.01 10.11
CA ALA A 144 -2.78 1.06 9.78
C ALA A 144 -1.55 0.55 9.03
N LEU A 145 -0.98 1.46 8.24
CA LEU A 145 0.34 1.34 7.64
C LEU A 145 1.12 2.61 8.00
N THR A 146 2.15 2.47 8.82
CA THR A 146 2.87 3.62 9.37
C THR A 146 4.38 3.48 9.27
N GLY A 147 5.09 4.57 9.60
CA GLY A 147 6.55 4.59 9.68
C GLY A 147 7.20 5.40 8.55
N LYS A 148 8.52 5.24 8.41
CA LYS A 148 9.33 5.96 7.42
C LYS A 148 9.97 5.04 6.38
N GLY A 149 9.51 3.80 6.32
CA GLY A 149 9.97 2.83 5.33
C GLY A 149 9.29 2.99 3.97
N LYS A 150 9.64 2.08 3.05
CA LYS A 150 9.16 2.12 1.67
C LYS A 150 8.32 0.90 1.31
N VAL A 151 7.31 1.14 0.49
CA VAL A 151 6.52 0.13 -0.22
C VAL A 151 6.88 0.23 -1.70
N VAL A 152 7.54 -0.79 -2.23
CA VAL A 152 8.13 -0.79 -3.57
C VAL A 152 7.44 -1.83 -4.42
N GLY A 153 6.69 -1.39 -5.43
CA GLY A 153 6.02 -2.27 -6.38
C GLY A 153 6.98 -3.01 -7.31
N PRO A 154 6.51 -4.06 -7.97
CA PRO A 154 7.33 -4.81 -8.93
C PRO A 154 7.66 -3.98 -10.17
N PRO A 155 8.73 -4.35 -10.91
CA PRO A 155 9.08 -3.66 -12.15
C PRO A 155 8.10 -4.00 -13.28
N THR A 156 7.91 -3.10 -14.24
CA THR A 156 7.04 -3.31 -15.42
C THR A 156 7.52 -4.42 -16.36
N SER A 157 8.73 -4.95 -16.17
CA SER A 157 9.22 -6.14 -16.89
C SER A 157 8.72 -7.47 -16.30
N CYS A 158 7.97 -7.44 -15.18
CA CYS A 158 7.52 -8.63 -14.45
C CYS A 158 6.44 -9.44 -15.19
N GLU A 159 6.16 -10.65 -14.69
CA GLU A 159 5.14 -11.55 -15.22
C GLU A 159 3.73 -10.91 -15.15
N ILE A 160 3.37 -10.31 -14.01
CA ILE A 160 2.07 -9.67 -13.79
C ILE A 160 1.80 -8.62 -14.87
N TYR A 161 2.76 -7.75 -15.15
CA TYR A 161 2.60 -6.69 -16.14
C TYR A 161 2.43 -7.25 -17.56
N LYS A 162 3.16 -8.32 -17.90
CA LYS A 162 3.06 -8.99 -19.21
C LYS A 162 1.72 -9.72 -19.40
N ARG A 163 1.09 -10.14 -18.32
CA ARG A 163 -0.18 -10.88 -18.31
C ARG A 163 -1.40 -10.00 -17.97
N ASN A 164 -1.22 -8.68 -18.07
CA ASN A 164 -2.27 -7.72 -17.71
C ASN A 164 -3.45 -7.76 -18.68
N GLU A 165 -4.65 -7.97 -18.16
CA GLU A 165 -5.94 -7.93 -18.87
C GLU A 165 -6.70 -6.61 -18.74
N SER A 166 -6.14 -5.62 -18.05
CA SER A 166 -6.80 -4.32 -17.83
C SER A 166 -7.16 -3.58 -19.12
N MET A 167 -6.59 -4.02 -20.24
CA MET A 167 -6.90 -3.52 -21.57
C MET A 167 -8.21 -4.09 -22.16
N SER A 168 -8.78 -5.12 -21.54
CA SER A 168 -10.09 -5.66 -21.94
C SER A 168 -11.19 -4.63 -21.66
N SER A 169 -11.88 -4.19 -22.71
CA SER A 169 -12.84 -3.08 -22.65
C SER A 169 -14.08 -3.39 -21.82
N ASP A 170 -14.44 -4.66 -21.60
CA ASP A 170 -15.66 -5.04 -20.90
C ASP A 170 -15.43 -5.67 -19.52
N LYS A 171 -14.17 -6.06 -19.17
CA LYS A 171 -13.80 -6.65 -17.88
C LYS A 171 -14.77 -7.73 -17.38
N GLY A 172 -15.47 -8.37 -18.32
CA GLY A 172 -16.46 -9.38 -17.99
C GLY A 172 -17.73 -8.84 -17.34
N ILE A 173 -18.06 -7.56 -17.44
CA ILE A 173 -19.22 -6.93 -16.76
C ILE A 173 -20.55 -7.64 -17.07
N ARG A 174 -20.64 -8.31 -18.23
CA ARG A 174 -21.83 -9.09 -18.64
C ARG A 174 -21.93 -10.46 -17.96
N LYS A 175 -20.83 -10.94 -17.35
CA LYS A 175 -20.83 -12.22 -16.62
C LYS A 175 -21.30 -11.98 -15.17
N PRO A 176 -21.87 -12.97 -14.49
CA PRO A 176 -22.04 -12.93 -13.04
C PRO A 176 -20.71 -12.67 -12.34
N LEU A 177 -20.72 -12.00 -11.19
CA LEU A 177 -19.49 -11.68 -10.44
C LEU A 177 -18.65 -12.92 -10.13
N ALA A 178 -19.29 -14.03 -9.78
CA ALA A 178 -18.61 -15.28 -9.48
C ALA A 178 -17.79 -15.86 -10.65
N ASP A 179 -18.10 -15.45 -11.88
CA ASP A 179 -17.43 -15.94 -13.10
C ASP A 179 -16.36 -14.93 -13.61
N ARG A 180 -16.20 -13.78 -12.93
CA ARG A 180 -15.20 -12.75 -13.28
C ARG A 180 -13.89 -13.02 -12.53
N ILE A 181 -13.26 -14.15 -12.80
CA ILE A 181 -12.04 -14.59 -12.13
C ILE A 181 -10.88 -14.47 -13.12
N TYR A 182 -9.90 -13.63 -12.78
CA TYR A 182 -8.71 -13.35 -13.56
C TYR A 182 -7.48 -13.65 -12.71
N ASP A 183 -7.11 -14.92 -12.62
CA ASP A 183 -6.06 -15.45 -11.75
C ASP A 183 -4.81 -15.92 -12.52
N GLY A 184 -4.77 -15.66 -13.83
CA GLY A 184 -3.66 -16.07 -14.69
C GLY A 184 -3.68 -17.54 -15.10
N LYS A 185 -4.74 -18.30 -14.82
CA LYS A 185 -4.89 -19.70 -15.21
C LYS A 185 -5.70 -19.82 -16.50
N ASN A 186 -5.63 -21.01 -17.10
CA ASN A 186 -6.44 -21.39 -18.28
C ASN A 186 -6.35 -20.39 -19.46
N GLY A 187 -5.20 -19.74 -19.62
CA GLY A 187 -4.98 -18.75 -20.68
C GLY A 187 -5.56 -17.36 -20.39
N GLU A 188 -6.22 -17.17 -19.28
CA GLU A 188 -6.68 -15.85 -18.85
C GLU A 188 -5.51 -15.01 -18.33
N GLY A 189 -5.63 -13.70 -18.43
CA GLY A 189 -4.68 -12.77 -17.84
C GLY A 189 -5.02 -12.41 -16.39
N VAL A 190 -4.44 -11.34 -15.91
CA VAL A 190 -4.66 -10.79 -14.57
C VAL A 190 -4.89 -9.29 -14.67
N PHE A 191 -5.58 -8.71 -13.70
CA PHE A 191 -5.60 -7.26 -13.52
C PHE A 191 -4.44 -6.83 -12.62
N LEU A 192 -3.84 -5.68 -12.95
CA LEU A 192 -2.71 -5.14 -12.19
C LEU A 192 -3.11 -4.90 -10.73
N PRO A 193 -2.31 -5.40 -9.78
CA PRO A 193 -2.56 -5.11 -8.37
C PRO A 193 -2.30 -3.62 -8.08
N LYS A 194 -3.15 -3.03 -7.26
CA LYS A 194 -2.90 -1.74 -6.63
C LYS A 194 -1.76 -1.91 -5.62
N THR A 195 -1.10 -0.82 -5.23
CA THR A 195 -0.07 -0.96 -4.18
C THR A 195 -0.71 -1.15 -2.80
N PHE A 196 -1.70 -0.33 -2.44
CA PHE A 196 -2.51 -0.51 -1.24
C PHE A 196 -4.00 -0.37 -1.56
N ALA A 197 -4.78 -1.39 -1.31
CA ALA A 197 -6.23 -1.36 -1.54
C ALA A 197 -7.00 -2.02 -0.38
N PRO A 198 -7.44 -1.23 0.60
CA PRO A 198 -8.45 -1.65 1.55
C PRO A 198 -9.83 -1.64 0.88
N ILE A 199 -10.62 -2.68 1.10
CA ILE A 199 -11.98 -2.84 0.57
C ILE A 199 -12.93 -3.14 1.74
N ASN A 200 -14.12 -2.51 1.77
CA ASN A 200 -15.09 -2.69 2.86
C ASN A 200 -14.49 -2.47 4.26
N CYS A 201 -13.47 -1.64 4.38
CA CYS A 201 -12.74 -1.42 5.63
C CYS A 201 -13.21 -0.17 6.36
N LYS A 202 -12.96 -0.14 7.68
CA LYS A 202 -13.30 0.97 8.54
C LYS A 202 -12.11 1.41 9.39
N ASN A 203 -11.94 2.72 9.60
CA ASN A 203 -10.82 3.30 10.34
C ASN A 203 -9.46 2.86 9.75
N VAL A 204 -9.19 3.32 8.53
CA VAL A 204 -7.94 3.05 7.80
C VAL A 204 -6.99 4.23 7.97
N PHE A 205 -5.78 3.96 8.45
CA PHE A 205 -4.78 4.99 8.71
C PHE A 205 -3.46 4.71 7.98
N VAL A 206 -2.99 5.66 7.18
CA VAL A 206 -1.70 5.55 6.48
C VAL A 206 -0.88 6.81 6.73
N GLU A 207 0.33 6.64 7.27
CA GLU A 207 1.17 7.78 7.62
C GLU A 207 2.66 7.53 7.43
N GLY A 208 3.33 8.49 6.79
CA GLY A 208 4.78 8.64 6.75
C GLY A 208 5.53 7.74 5.78
N VAL A 209 4.89 6.72 5.22
CA VAL A 209 5.53 5.77 4.30
C VAL A 209 5.72 6.33 2.90
N THR A 210 6.73 5.83 2.21
CA THR A 210 7.00 6.16 0.80
C THR A 210 6.46 5.05 -0.10
N PHE A 211 5.78 5.41 -1.20
CA PHE A 211 5.32 4.47 -2.22
C PHE A 211 6.12 4.66 -3.50
N GLU A 212 6.77 3.61 -3.96
CA GLU A 212 7.58 3.61 -5.18
C GLU A 212 7.13 2.54 -6.18
N ARG A 213 7.19 2.84 -7.46
CA ARG A 213 6.98 1.88 -8.58
C ARG A 213 5.68 1.07 -8.51
N GLY A 214 4.57 1.67 -8.21
CA GLY A 214 3.28 0.98 -8.34
C GLY A 214 3.04 0.53 -9.79
N LEU A 215 2.58 -0.70 -9.98
CA LEU A 215 2.18 -1.17 -11.33
C LEU A 215 0.91 -0.49 -11.84
N TYR A 216 0.12 0.01 -10.92
CA TYR A 216 -1.14 0.70 -11.16
C TYR A 216 -1.32 1.82 -10.13
N TRP A 217 -2.52 2.06 -9.63
CA TRP A 217 -2.78 3.07 -8.60
C TRP A 217 -2.13 2.70 -7.26
N ASN A 218 -1.51 3.69 -6.61
CA ASN A 218 -0.82 3.42 -5.35
C ASN A 218 -1.79 3.17 -4.19
N ILE A 219 -2.79 4.02 -4.00
CA ILE A 219 -3.72 3.89 -2.87
C ILE A 219 -5.14 3.99 -3.38
N VAL A 220 -5.91 2.93 -3.21
CA VAL A 220 -7.27 2.81 -3.74
C VAL A 220 -8.21 2.21 -2.68
N PRO A 221 -8.65 3.00 -1.70
CA PRO A 221 -9.69 2.55 -0.78
C PRO A 221 -11.02 2.45 -1.52
N GLN A 222 -11.75 1.35 -1.29
CA GLN A 222 -13.02 1.07 -1.93
C GLN A 222 -14.06 0.65 -0.88
N TYR A 223 -15.24 1.24 -0.89
CA TYR A 223 -16.30 0.95 0.09
C TYR A 223 -15.85 1.09 1.55
N CYS A 224 -14.95 2.01 1.83
CA CYS A 224 -14.35 2.21 3.13
C CYS A 224 -14.93 3.43 3.85
N GLU A 225 -14.88 3.40 5.18
CA GLU A 225 -15.27 4.51 6.06
C GLU A 225 -14.09 4.98 6.92
N HIS A 226 -14.02 6.27 7.22
CA HIS A 226 -13.02 6.89 8.09
C HIS A 226 -11.57 6.56 7.67
N ILE A 227 -11.15 7.19 6.57
CA ILE A 227 -9.82 6.98 6.01
C ILE A 227 -9.00 8.24 6.24
N VAL A 228 -7.81 8.04 6.79
CA VAL A 228 -6.81 9.10 6.96
C VAL A 228 -5.53 8.69 6.27
N ILE A 229 -5.08 9.50 5.32
CA ILE A 229 -3.83 9.31 4.58
C ILE A 229 -3.07 10.61 4.64
N ARG A 230 -1.88 10.59 5.27
CA ARG A 230 -1.08 11.80 5.45
C ARG A 230 0.42 11.57 5.46
N GLY A 231 1.20 12.61 5.15
CA GLY A 231 2.66 12.60 5.23
C GLY A 231 3.34 11.56 4.35
N LEU A 232 2.75 11.21 3.22
CA LEU A 232 3.31 10.26 2.27
C LEU A 232 4.38 10.92 1.37
N GLN A 233 5.30 10.11 0.86
CA GLN A 233 6.29 10.49 -0.13
C GLN A 233 6.22 9.58 -1.36
#